data_f4e8b651eed6af53b7a8a77dad004788
#
_entry.id   f4e8b651eed6af53b7a8a77dad004788
#
_cell.length_a   1.000
_cell.length_b   1.000
_cell.length_c   1.000
_cell.angle_alpha   90.00
_cell.angle_beta   90.00
_cell.angle_gamma   90.00
#
_symmetry.space_group_name_H-M   'P 1'
#
loop_
_entity.id
_entity.type
_entity.pdbx_description
1 polymer ?
#
loop_
_entity_poly.entity_id
_entity_poly.type
_entity_poly.pdbx_seq_one_letter_code
_entity_poly.pdbx_strand_id
1 'polypeptide(L)'
;MLKNLTISGKVNLITEIIAIITWAILLIAAKDDWKFFAVFSVPLLILIPICGWFLMPVSKKISEKGKTKNGLWKAAWYAGMFIVNLLAAFMLIILLGAGVGPLIEKAASGSLIDVGPALVLGFMLWMAAFGVFFLAMLPQIQVILLKILERRQPED
;
A
#
# COMPACT_ATOMS: atom_id res chain seq x y z
N MET A 1 -23.65 -2.88 -12.95
CA MET A 1 -23.02 -3.53 -11.79
C MET A 1 -22.53 -2.55 -10.71
N LEU A 2 -21.91 -1.42 -11.04
CA LEU A 2 -21.41 -0.42 -10.08
C LEU A 2 -22.49 0.36 -9.29
N LYS A 3 -23.73 0.47 -9.82
CA LYS A 3 -24.82 1.22 -9.16
C LYS A 3 -25.29 0.60 -7.84
N ASN A 4 -25.16 -0.71 -7.68
CA ASN A 4 -25.65 -1.43 -6.49
C ASN A 4 -24.59 -1.63 -5.40
N LEU A 5 -23.36 -1.15 -5.61
CA LEU A 5 -22.30 -1.25 -4.61
C LEU A 5 -22.43 -0.14 -3.56
N THR A 6 -22.25 -0.51 -2.30
CA THR A 6 -22.10 0.45 -1.21
C THR A 6 -20.90 1.38 -1.48
N ILE A 7 -20.87 2.58 -0.87
CA ILE A 7 -19.75 3.51 -1.02
C ILE A 7 -18.42 2.82 -0.68
N SER A 8 -18.39 2.02 0.39
CA SER A 8 -17.21 1.23 0.78
C SER A 8 -16.79 0.24 -0.30
N GLY A 9 -17.73 -0.45 -0.93
CA GLY A 9 -17.45 -1.36 -2.04
C GLY A 9 -16.89 -0.64 -3.27
N LYS A 10 -17.42 0.55 -3.58
CA LYS A 10 -16.88 1.40 -4.67
C LYS A 10 -15.46 1.87 -4.37
N VAL A 11 -15.19 2.29 -3.14
CA VAL A 11 -13.84 2.73 -2.71
C VAL A 11 -12.85 1.58 -2.85
N ASN A 12 -13.16 0.38 -2.35
CA ASN A 12 -12.28 -0.78 -2.45
C ASN A 12 -12.04 -1.18 -3.91
N LEU A 13 -13.08 -1.20 -4.73
CA LEU A 13 -12.93 -1.51 -6.16
C LEU A 13 -12.02 -0.51 -6.88
N ILE A 14 -12.19 0.80 -6.64
CA ILE A 14 -11.33 1.83 -7.24
C ILE A 14 -9.89 1.69 -6.76
N THR A 15 -9.69 1.41 -5.48
CA THR A 15 -8.35 1.17 -4.91
C THR A 15 -7.68 -0.01 -5.58
N GLU A 16 -8.40 -1.10 -5.81
CA GLU A 16 -7.91 -2.28 -6.52
C GLU A 16 -7.52 -1.97 -7.97
N ILE A 17 -8.35 -1.21 -8.68
CA ILE A 17 -8.05 -0.77 -10.04
C ILE A 17 -6.76 0.07 -10.06
N ILE A 18 -6.59 1.00 -9.11
CA ILE A 18 -5.38 1.81 -8.98
C ILE A 18 -4.16 0.90 -8.75
N ALA A 19 -4.28 -0.10 -7.87
CA ALA A 19 -3.22 -1.05 -7.58
C ALA A 19 -2.82 -1.86 -8.82
N ILE A 20 -3.79 -2.38 -9.57
CA ILE A 20 -3.55 -3.13 -10.81
C ILE A 20 -2.86 -2.25 -11.86
N ILE A 21 -3.31 -1.00 -12.04
CA ILE A 21 -2.69 -0.07 -12.99
C ILE A 21 -1.24 0.22 -12.57
N THR A 22 -1.01 0.51 -11.29
CA THR A 22 0.34 0.76 -10.77
C THR A 22 1.23 -0.45 -10.98
N TRP A 23 0.72 -1.64 -10.70
CA TRP A 23 1.42 -2.89 -10.92
C TRP A 23 1.78 -3.11 -12.41
N ALA A 24 0.83 -2.87 -13.32
CA ALA A 24 1.07 -3.01 -14.74
C ALA A 24 2.17 -2.05 -15.25
N ILE A 25 2.17 -0.80 -14.75
CA ILE A 25 3.22 0.19 -15.07
C ILE A 25 4.58 -0.30 -14.58
N LEU A 26 4.67 -0.80 -13.35
CA LEU A 26 5.91 -1.34 -12.78
C LEU A 26 6.40 -2.59 -13.53
N LEU A 27 5.47 -3.45 -13.97
CA LEU A 27 5.78 -4.62 -14.77
C LEU A 27 6.43 -4.24 -16.13
N ILE A 28 5.86 -3.22 -16.78
CA ILE A 28 6.43 -2.69 -18.04
C ILE A 28 7.81 -2.07 -17.79
N ALA A 29 7.97 -1.34 -16.68
CA ALA A 29 9.24 -0.73 -16.31
C ALA A 29 10.33 -1.76 -15.95
N ALA A 30 9.95 -2.95 -15.48
CA ALA A 30 10.87 -4.03 -15.12
C ALA A 30 11.55 -4.69 -16.33
N LYS A 31 11.08 -4.44 -17.58
CA LYS A 31 11.67 -4.94 -18.83
C LYS A 31 12.00 -6.45 -18.79
N ASP A 32 13.29 -6.76 -18.77
CA ASP A 32 13.78 -8.14 -18.88
C ASP A 32 13.51 -8.99 -17.63
N ASP A 33 13.35 -8.35 -16.47
CA ASP A 33 13.09 -8.99 -15.18
C ASP A 33 11.59 -9.17 -14.85
N TRP A 34 10.70 -8.90 -15.82
CA TRP A 34 9.25 -8.87 -15.60
C TRP A 34 8.69 -10.18 -15.02
N LYS A 35 9.24 -11.36 -15.40
CA LYS A 35 8.77 -12.66 -14.90
C LYS A 35 9.03 -12.78 -13.40
N PHE A 36 10.23 -12.39 -12.98
CA PHE A 36 10.62 -12.41 -11.58
C PHE A 36 9.78 -11.42 -10.76
N PHE A 37 9.63 -10.21 -11.28
CA PHE A 37 8.77 -9.18 -10.67
C PHE A 37 7.31 -9.67 -10.55
N ALA A 38 6.74 -10.29 -11.58
CA ALA A 38 5.37 -10.79 -11.57
C ALA A 38 5.14 -11.84 -10.46
N VAL A 39 6.01 -12.84 -10.34
CA VAL A 39 5.86 -13.91 -9.35
C VAL A 39 5.79 -13.36 -7.93
N PHE A 40 6.62 -12.36 -7.58
CA PHE A 40 6.68 -11.82 -6.23
C PHE A 40 5.63 -10.75 -5.95
N SER A 41 5.13 -10.07 -6.97
CA SER A 41 4.15 -8.99 -6.81
C SER A 41 2.68 -9.43 -6.88
N VAL A 42 2.37 -10.56 -7.53
CA VAL A 42 1.00 -11.09 -7.59
C VAL A 42 0.38 -11.32 -6.20
N PRO A 43 1.07 -11.87 -5.20
CA PRO A 43 0.53 -11.99 -3.85
C PRO A 43 0.13 -10.65 -3.23
N LEU A 44 0.84 -9.57 -3.54
CA LEU A 44 0.49 -8.22 -3.06
C LEU A 44 -0.84 -7.73 -3.63
N LEU A 45 -1.12 -8.02 -4.91
CA LEU A 45 -2.42 -7.67 -5.53
C LEU A 45 -3.59 -8.38 -4.85
N ILE A 46 -3.39 -9.60 -4.35
CA ILE A 46 -4.41 -10.34 -3.60
C ILE A 46 -4.57 -9.76 -2.18
N LEU A 47 -3.47 -9.34 -1.55
CA LEU A 47 -3.50 -8.77 -0.20
C LEU A 47 -4.15 -7.38 -0.14
N ILE A 48 -4.02 -6.56 -1.19
CA ILE A 48 -4.55 -5.20 -1.23
C ILE A 48 -6.07 -5.15 -0.97
N PRO A 49 -6.94 -5.91 -1.68
CA PRO A 49 -8.37 -5.89 -1.42
C PRO A 49 -8.72 -6.41 -0.03
N ILE A 50 -8.02 -7.45 0.45
CA ILE A 50 -8.23 -8.00 1.79
C ILE A 50 -7.90 -6.94 2.84
N CYS A 51 -6.72 -6.34 2.78
CA CYS A 51 -6.31 -5.26 3.67
C CYS A 51 -7.22 -4.03 3.52
N GLY A 52 -7.67 -3.72 2.30
CA GLY A 52 -8.61 -2.64 2.04
C GLY A 52 -9.92 -2.81 2.80
N TRP A 53 -10.47 -4.01 2.86
CA TRP A 53 -11.64 -4.32 3.65
C TRP A 53 -11.40 -4.12 5.15
N PHE A 54 -10.30 -4.66 5.68
CA PHE A 54 -9.96 -4.53 7.10
C PHE A 54 -9.66 -3.08 7.52
N LEU A 55 -9.06 -2.27 6.63
CA LEU A 55 -8.73 -0.89 6.91
C LEU A 55 -9.89 0.09 6.67
N MET A 56 -10.94 -0.32 5.99
CA MET A 56 -12.10 0.53 5.69
C MET A 56 -12.77 1.15 6.93
N PRO A 57 -12.98 0.44 8.05
CA PRO A 57 -13.53 1.05 9.27
C PRO A 57 -12.64 2.16 9.83
N VAL A 58 -11.31 1.97 9.75
CA VAL A 58 -10.32 2.97 10.19
C VAL A 58 -10.39 4.20 9.29
N SER A 59 -10.42 4.01 7.97
CA SER A 59 -10.53 5.08 6.99
C SER A 59 -11.80 5.90 7.14
N LYS A 60 -12.94 5.24 7.43
CA LYS A 60 -14.21 5.92 7.75
C LYS A 60 -14.09 6.78 9.01
N LYS A 61 -13.57 6.24 10.12
CA LYS A 61 -13.35 6.99 11.35
C LYS A 61 -12.46 8.22 11.15
N ILE A 62 -11.40 8.08 10.34
CA ILE A 62 -10.51 9.21 9.99
C ILE A 62 -11.29 10.26 9.19
N SER A 63 -12.07 9.83 8.20
CA SER A 63 -12.89 10.73 7.38
C SER A 63 -13.93 11.47 8.23
N GLU A 64 -14.67 10.78 9.09
CA GLU A 64 -15.70 11.35 9.98
C GLU A 64 -15.10 12.38 10.95
N LYS A 65 -14.01 12.02 11.64
CA LYS A 65 -13.31 12.96 12.53
C LYS A 65 -12.76 14.17 11.77
N GLY A 66 -12.36 14.01 10.52
CA GLY A 66 -11.95 15.14 9.68
C GLY A 66 -13.13 16.05 9.29
N LYS A 67 -14.36 15.51 9.16
CA LYS A 67 -15.56 16.30 8.85
C LYS A 67 -15.96 17.24 9.99
N THR A 68 -15.73 16.83 11.24
CA THR A 68 -16.06 17.65 12.42
C THR A 68 -15.11 18.83 12.62
N LYS A 69 -14.01 18.90 11.88
CA LYS A 69 -13.00 19.96 11.98
C LYS A 69 -13.18 20.99 10.87
N ASN A 70 -12.95 22.27 11.19
CA ASN A 70 -13.11 23.39 10.27
C ASN A 70 -11.77 24.02 9.86
N GLY A 71 -11.73 24.59 8.65
CA GLY A 71 -10.62 25.39 8.15
C GLY A 71 -9.25 24.72 8.28
N LEU A 72 -8.30 25.42 8.88
CA LEU A 72 -6.90 25.00 9.03
C LEU A 72 -6.76 23.69 9.82
N TRP A 73 -7.58 23.48 10.85
CA TRP A 73 -7.58 22.25 11.66
C TRP A 73 -7.94 21.00 10.87
N LYS A 74 -8.79 21.15 9.87
CA LYS A 74 -9.13 20.07 8.95
C LYS A 74 -7.94 19.69 8.07
N ALA A 75 -7.25 20.68 7.51
CA ALA A 75 -6.04 20.45 6.73
C ALA A 75 -4.93 19.81 7.59
N ALA A 76 -4.71 20.35 8.79
CA ALA A 76 -3.74 19.81 9.74
C ALA A 76 -4.03 18.36 10.14
N TRP A 77 -5.32 18.00 10.33
CA TRP A 77 -5.74 16.63 10.64
C TRP A 77 -5.32 15.63 9.54
N TYR A 78 -5.65 15.95 8.28
CA TYR A 78 -5.32 15.05 7.17
C TYR A 78 -3.82 15.00 6.88
N ALA A 79 -3.12 16.12 7.00
CA ALA A 79 -1.67 16.17 6.88
C ALA A 79 -0.99 15.36 8.01
N GLY A 80 -1.45 15.52 9.25
CA GLY A 80 -0.95 14.76 10.39
C GLY A 80 -1.15 13.25 10.21
N MET A 81 -2.33 12.81 9.76
CA MET A 81 -2.59 11.40 9.47
C MET A 81 -1.72 10.87 8.34
N PHE A 82 -1.46 11.69 7.31
CA PHE A 82 -0.52 11.32 6.24
C PHE A 82 0.89 11.12 6.77
N ILE A 83 1.39 12.04 7.59
CA ILE A 83 2.72 11.94 8.21
C ILE A 83 2.81 10.70 9.11
N VAL A 84 1.78 10.41 9.93
CA VAL A 84 1.76 9.22 10.79
C VAL A 84 1.82 7.94 9.95
N ASN A 85 1.07 7.85 8.86
CA ASN A 85 1.11 6.69 7.98
C ASN A 85 2.46 6.55 7.28
N LEU A 86 3.06 7.66 6.86
CA LEU A 86 4.39 7.67 6.25
C LEU A 86 5.45 7.19 7.24
N LEU A 87 5.44 7.70 8.47
CA LEU A 87 6.35 7.26 9.53
C LEU A 87 6.15 5.79 9.87
N ALA A 88 4.91 5.30 9.96
CA ALA A 88 4.60 3.90 10.18
C ALA A 88 5.17 3.02 9.05
N ALA A 89 5.05 3.44 7.78
CA ALA A 89 5.63 2.74 6.65
C ALA A 89 7.16 2.65 6.76
N PHE A 90 7.84 3.76 7.06
CA PHE A 90 9.29 3.79 7.24
C PHE A 90 9.74 2.89 8.40
N MET A 91 9.05 2.94 9.55
CA MET A 91 9.37 2.08 10.69
C MET A 91 9.23 0.60 10.35
N LEU A 92 8.18 0.21 9.61
CA LEU A 92 7.99 -1.17 9.16
C LEU A 92 9.09 -1.62 8.18
N ILE A 93 9.52 -0.73 7.26
CA ILE A 93 10.62 -1.02 6.33
C ILE A 93 11.94 -1.21 7.10
N ILE A 94 12.22 -0.35 8.09
CA ILE A 94 13.42 -0.48 8.95
C ILE A 94 13.38 -1.81 9.73
N LEU A 95 12.23 -2.17 10.31
CA LEU A 95 12.07 -3.43 11.04
C LEU A 95 12.26 -4.65 10.13
N LEU A 96 11.74 -4.60 8.90
CA LEU A 96 11.98 -5.63 7.90
C LEU A 96 13.47 -5.72 7.55
N GLY A 97 14.13 -4.59 7.31
CA GLY A 97 15.57 -4.53 7.04
C GLY A 97 16.41 -5.08 8.18
N ALA A 98 16.09 -4.70 9.42
CA ALA A 98 16.79 -5.20 10.61
C ALA A 98 16.59 -6.71 10.83
N GLY A 99 15.40 -7.24 10.50
CA GLY A 99 15.13 -8.68 10.63
C GLY A 99 15.76 -9.54 9.54
N VAL A 100 15.83 -9.04 8.31
CA VAL A 100 16.32 -9.81 7.14
C VAL A 100 17.77 -9.50 6.80
N GLY A 101 18.28 -8.31 7.16
CA GLY A 101 19.66 -7.90 6.91
C GLY A 101 20.71 -8.94 7.33
N PRO A 102 20.69 -9.43 8.59
CA PRO A 102 21.63 -10.47 9.05
C PRO A 102 21.54 -11.79 8.26
N LEU A 103 20.36 -12.13 7.74
CA LEU A 103 20.18 -13.33 6.89
C LEU A 103 20.82 -13.13 5.52
N ILE A 104 20.73 -11.92 4.96
CA ILE A 104 21.38 -11.56 3.70
C ILE A 104 22.90 -11.56 3.86
N GLU A 105 23.44 -10.97 4.94
CA GLU A 105 24.88 -10.98 5.24
C GLU A 105 25.41 -12.41 5.40
N LYS A 106 24.69 -13.26 6.10
CA LYS A 106 25.05 -14.67 6.28
C LYS A 106 25.04 -15.43 4.95
N ALA A 107 24.08 -15.16 4.07
CA ALA A 107 24.01 -15.73 2.75
C ALA A 107 25.14 -15.20 1.84
N ALA A 108 25.53 -13.93 1.97
CA ALA A 108 26.60 -13.31 1.19
C ALA A 108 28.02 -13.64 1.68
N SER A 109 28.20 -14.04 2.95
CA SER A 109 29.50 -14.45 3.51
C SER A 109 29.91 -15.89 3.13
N GLY A 110 29.03 -16.66 2.49
CA GLY A 110 29.33 -17.95 1.92
C GLY A 110 30.19 -17.85 0.65
N SER A 111 30.61 -18.97 0.09
CA SER A 111 31.41 -19.02 -1.15
C SER A 111 30.66 -18.36 -2.32
N LEU A 112 31.39 -17.95 -3.36
CA LEU A 112 30.86 -17.28 -4.58
C LEU A 112 29.62 -17.95 -5.22
N ILE A 113 29.35 -19.20 -4.86
CA ILE A 113 28.18 -19.97 -5.30
C ILE A 113 26.87 -19.44 -4.67
N ASP A 114 26.96 -18.73 -3.55
CA ASP A 114 25.80 -18.29 -2.74
C ASP A 114 25.34 -16.85 -3.01
N VAL A 115 25.90 -16.15 -3.99
CA VAL A 115 25.50 -14.79 -4.37
C VAL A 115 24.05 -14.75 -4.89
N GLY A 116 23.62 -15.82 -5.58
CA GLY A 116 22.26 -15.92 -6.11
C GLY A 116 21.17 -15.83 -5.03
N PRO A 117 21.23 -16.64 -3.95
CA PRO A 117 20.28 -16.55 -2.84
C PRO A 117 20.26 -15.18 -2.15
N ALA A 118 21.41 -14.53 -1.97
CA ALA A 118 21.50 -13.20 -1.36
C ALA A 118 20.81 -12.13 -2.22
N LEU A 119 20.99 -12.17 -3.55
CA LEU A 119 20.31 -11.28 -4.49
C LEU A 119 18.79 -11.50 -4.47
N VAL A 120 18.34 -12.76 -4.45
CA VAL A 120 16.92 -13.10 -4.36
C VAL A 120 16.32 -12.57 -3.05
N LEU A 121 16.98 -12.78 -1.92
CA LEU A 121 16.54 -12.26 -0.61
C LEU A 121 16.49 -10.73 -0.60
N GLY A 122 17.49 -10.06 -1.15
CA GLY A 122 17.54 -8.60 -1.26
C GLY A 122 16.37 -8.06 -2.09
N PHE A 123 16.07 -8.71 -3.22
CA PHE A 123 14.94 -8.34 -4.06
C PHE A 123 13.59 -8.59 -3.35
N MET A 124 13.43 -9.74 -2.67
CA MET A 124 12.23 -10.03 -1.88
C MET A 124 12.00 -8.98 -0.80
N LEU A 125 13.07 -8.56 -0.11
CA LEU A 125 13.00 -7.50 0.90
C LEU A 125 12.55 -6.18 0.28
N TRP A 126 13.09 -5.80 -0.87
CA TRP A 126 12.72 -4.58 -1.59
C TRP A 126 11.25 -4.61 -2.00
N MET A 127 10.76 -5.73 -2.54
CA MET A 127 9.35 -5.92 -2.89
C MET A 127 8.44 -5.89 -1.66
N ALA A 128 8.87 -6.51 -0.55
CA ALA A 128 8.13 -6.45 0.70
C ALA A 128 8.05 -5.02 1.25
N ALA A 129 9.14 -4.26 1.20
CA ALA A 129 9.17 -2.85 1.62
C ALA A 129 8.21 -1.99 0.79
N PHE A 130 8.17 -2.20 -0.53
CA PHE A 130 7.24 -1.52 -1.42
C PHE A 130 5.78 -1.86 -1.12
N GLY A 131 5.49 -3.15 -0.88
CA GLY A 131 4.17 -3.63 -0.48
C GLY A 131 3.71 -3.03 0.85
N VAL A 132 4.59 -3.00 1.85
CA VAL A 132 4.32 -2.38 3.15
C VAL A 132 4.05 -0.88 3.01
N PHE A 133 4.85 -0.18 2.20
CA PHE A 133 4.61 1.24 1.93
C PHE A 133 3.23 1.48 1.30
N PHE A 134 2.86 0.69 0.31
CA PHE A 134 1.56 0.78 -0.34
C PHE A 134 0.42 0.51 0.65
N LEU A 135 0.52 -0.54 1.45
CA LEU A 135 -0.49 -0.90 2.45
C LEU A 135 -0.63 0.18 3.53
N ALA A 136 0.48 0.81 3.95
CA ALA A 136 0.43 1.92 4.89
C ALA A 136 -0.23 3.18 4.31
N MET A 137 -0.12 3.40 2.99
CA MET A 137 -0.79 4.50 2.30
C MET A 137 -2.27 4.21 1.98
N LEU A 138 -2.69 2.96 2.05
CA LEU A 138 -4.05 2.52 1.70
C LEU A 138 -5.15 3.30 2.43
N PRO A 139 -5.08 3.56 3.76
CA PRO A 139 -6.10 4.35 4.45
C PRO A 139 -6.23 5.77 3.91
N GLN A 140 -5.13 6.40 3.46
CA GLN A 140 -5.17 7.74 2.87
C GLN A 140 -5.88 7.74 1.52
N ILE A 141 -5.57 6.76 0.68
CA ILE A 141 -6.23 6.58 -0.62
C ILE A 141 -7.73 6.40 -0.39
N GLN A 142 -8.12 5.53 0.55
CA GLN A 142 -9.52 5.29 0.89
C GLN A 142 -10.23 6.54 1.41
N VAL A 143 -9.59 7.33 2.27
CA VAL A 143 -10.16 8.60 2.79
C VAL A 143 -10.39 9.60 1.67
N ILE A 144 -9.45 9.74 0.73
CA ILE A 144 -9.60 10.63 -0.43
C ILE A 144 -10.77 10.17 -1.29
N LEU A 145 -10.84 8.86 -1.61
CA LEU A 145 -11.90 8.29 -2.42
C LEU A 145 -13.28 8.41 -1.75
N LEU A 146 -13.37 8.18 -0.43
CA LEU A 146 -14.59 8.40 0.35
C LEU A 146 -15.09 9.83 0.18
N LYS A 147 -14.21 10.82 0.34
CA LYS A 147 -14.56 12.23 0.16
C LYS A 147 -15.07 12.56 -1.25
N ILE A 148 -14.41 12.02 -2.26
CA ILE A 148 -14.79 12.26 -3.67
C ILE A 148 -16.15 11.64 -3.97
N LEU A 149 -16.39 10.40 -3.53
CA LEU A 149 -17.63 9.69 -3.80
C LEU A 149 -18.81 10.25 -3.00
N GLU A 150 -18.60 10.65 -1.75
CA GLU A 150 -19.63 11.30 -0.94
C GLU A 150 -20.10 12.64 -1.52
N ARG A 151 -19.17 13.43 -2.09
CA ARG A 151 -19.50 14.71 -2.76
C ARG A 151 -20.29 14.53 -4.05
N ARG A 152 -20.24 13.35 -4.66
CA ARG A 152 -20.94 13.05 -5.94
C ARG A 152 -22.32 12.43 -5.73
N GLN A 153 -22.70 12.12 -4.50
CA GLN A 153 -24.08 11.72 -4.22
C GLN A 153 -24.89 13.00 -4.07
N PRO A 154 -25.92 13.22 -4.91
CA PRO A 154 -26.90 14.27 -4.62
C PRO A 154 -27.51 13.99 -3.24
N GLU A 155 -27.69 15.02 -2.45
CA GLU A 155 -28.51 14.95 -1.23
C GLU A 155 -29.94 14.65 -1.69
N ASP A 156 -30.32 13.36 -1.55
CA ASP A 156 -31.73 12.92 -1.71
C ASP A 156 -32.53 13.31 -0.46
#